data_97bd1324d7d6a56c100468af6a65d7e0
#
_entry.id   97bd1324d7d6a56c100468af6a65d7e0
#
_cell.length_a   1.000
_cell.length_b   1.000
_cell.length_c   1.000
_cell.angle_alpha   90.00
_cell.angle_beta   90.00
_cell.angle_gamma   90.00
#
_symmetry.space_group_name_H-M   'P 1'
#
loop_
_entity.id
_entity.type
_entity.pdbx_description
1 polymer ?
#
loop_
_entity_poly.entity_id
_entity_poly.type
_entity_poly.pdbx_seq_one_letter_code
_entity_poly.pdbx_strand_id
1 'polypeptide(L)'
;YRWTQWLFLELFDGGLAYRKHATVNWDPIDQTVLANEQVDADGKSWRSGALVEQRQLNQWFLQITAYAETLLKDLDQLTGWPERVRTMQANWIGRSEGAEITFAVSDSAEQTITVFTTRSDTLAGASYVVLAPEHPLVDQLTQPEQRRAVESFRADVSRLSAIERTSEDRPKRGVAIGARVINPLNGAELPLWIADYVLADYGTGAVMGVPAHDQRD
;
A
#
# COMPACT_ATOMS: atom_id res chain seq x y z
N TYR A 1 7.38 -19.56 27.86
CA TYR A 1 6.81 -18.25 27.46
C TYR A 1 7.49 -17.07 28.15
N ARG A 2 8.07 -17.23 29.37
CA ARG A 2 8.69 -16.15 30.16
C ARG A 2 9.71 -15.33 29.39
N TRP A 3 10.61 -15.97 28.66
CA TRP A 3 11.68 -15.30 27.91
C TRP A 3 11.15 -14.56 26.69
N THR A 4 10.10 -15.08 26.05
CA THR A 4 9.42 -14.39 24.94
C THR A 4 8.72 -13.14 25.45
N GLN A 5 8.09 -13.18 26.62
CA GLN A 5 7.47 -12.02 27.24
C GLN A 5 8.51 -10.98 27.66
N TRP A 6 9.64 -11.42 28.23
CA TRP A 6 10.73 -10.53 28.57
C TRP A 6 11.27 -9.81 27.32
N LEU A 7 11.55 -10.56 26.24
CA LEU A 7 12.02 -9.97 24.98
C LEU A 7 11.01 -8.95 24.43
N PHE A 8 9.71 -9.24 24.52
CA PHE A 8 8.69 -8.30 24.08
C PHE A 8 8.73 -6.99 24.91
N LEU A 9 8.92 -7.09 26.22
CA LEU A 9 9.04 -5.92 27.08
C LEU A 9 10.29 -5.08 26.73
N GLU A 10 11.43 -5.72 26.48
CA GLU A 10 12.63 -5.02 26.00
C GLU A 10 12.40 -4.29 24.67
N LEU A 11 11.68 -4.91 23.72
CA LEU A 11 11.30 -4.28 22.47
C LEU A 11 10.34 -3.10 22.70
N PHE A 12 9.41 -3.23 23.63
CA PHE A 12 8.47 -2.17 23.97
C PHE A 12 9.17 -0.99 24.64
N ASP A 13 10.01 -1.25 25.64
CA ASP A 13 10.78 -0.22 26.33
C ASP A 13 11.78 0.48 25.40
N GLY A 14 12.33 -0.25 24.42
CA GLY A 14 13.17 0.28 23.35
C GLY A 14 12.40 1.02 22.24
N GLY A 15 11.08 1.16 22.32
CA GLY A 15 10.24 1.85 21.32
C GLY A 15 10.07 1.09 20.01
N LEU A 16 10.45 -0.19 19.97
CA LEU A 16 10.34 -1.04 18.77
C LEU A 16 9.02 -1.80 18.68
N ALA A 17 8.30 -1.95 19.79
CA ALA A 17 6.95 -2.48 19.81
C ALA A 17 5.96 -1.37 20.15
N TYR A 18 4.89 -1.23 19.36
CA TYR A 18 3.89 -0.19 19.54
C TYR A 18 2.50 -0.69 19.16
N ARG A 19 1.46 0.07 19.53
CA ARG A 19 0.08 -0.25 19.17
C ARG A 19 -0.48 0.75 18.18
N LYS A 20 -1.19 0.25 17.18
CA LYS A 20 -1.99 1.08 16.25
C LYS A 20 -3.24 0.35 15.80
N HIS A 21 -4.23 1.11 15.35
CA HIS A 21 -5.37 0.56 14.61
C HIS A 21 -4.91 0.16 13.21
N ALA A 22 -5.22 -1.07 12.83
CA ALA A 22 -4.93 -1.60 11.51
C ALA A 22 -5.98 -2.61 11.08
N THR A 23 -6.15 -2.76 9.79
CA THR A 23 -6.97 -3.82 9.19
C THR A 23 -6.26 -5.16 9.38
N VAL A 24 -6.99 -6.13 9.90
CA VAL A 24 -6.51 -7.49 10.15
C VAL A 24 -7.49 -8.51 9.58
N ASN A 25 -6.96 -9.68 9.21
CA ASN A 25 -7.78 -10.84 8.88
C ASN A 25 -8.38 -11.41 10.16
N TRP A 26 -9.69 -11.47 10.23
CA TRP A 26 -10.43 -11.97 11.40
C TRP A 26 -11.18 -13.24 11.08
N ASP A 27 -10.97 -14.28 11.89
CA ASP A 27 -11.77 -15.50 11.89
C ASP A 27 -12.97 -15.32 12.81
N PRO A 28 -14.21 -15.26 12.28
CA PRO A 28 -15.39 -15.04 13.10
C PRO A 28 -15.80 -16.26 13.95
N ILE A 29 -15.35 -17.47 13.60
CA ILE A 29 -15.63 -18.70 14.34
C ILE A 29 -14.63 -18.86 15.48
N ASP A 30 -13.34 -18.84 15.19
CA ASP A 30 -12.28 -18.98 16.18
C ASP A 30 -12.03 -17.67 16.96
N GLN A 31 -12.65 -16.57 16.57
CA GLN A 31 -12.55 -15.23 17.17
C GLN A 31 -11.09 -14.80 17.36
N THR A 32 -10.29 -14.95 16.31
CA THR A 32 -8.86 -14.68 16.34
C THR A 32 -8.41 -13.94 15.08
N VAL A 33 -7.25 -13.25 15.19
CA VAL A 33 -6.56 -12.65 14.08
C VAL A 33 -5.73 -13.71 13.34
N LEU A 34 -5.77 -13.67 12.03
CA LEU A 34 -5.01 -14.55 11.15
C LEU A 34 -3.90 -13.79 10.44
N ALA A 35 -2.74 -14.42 10.30
CA ALA A 35 -1.72 -13.99 9.35
C ALA A 35 -2.17 -14.26 7.90
N ASN A 36 -1.56 -13.57 6.92
CA ASN A 36 -1.94 -13.74 5.51
C ASN A 36 -1.79 -15.20 5.03
N GLU A 37 -0.76 -15.89 5.50
CA GLU A 37 -0.49 -17.30 5.15
C GLU A 37 -1.53 -18.28 5.75
N GLN A 38 -2.36 -17.81 6.66
CA GLN A 38 -3.42 -18.59 7.30
C GLN A 38 -4.78 -18.42 6.61
N VAL A 39 -4.82 -17.64 5.54
CA VAL A 39 -5.98 -17.45 4.68
C VAL A 39 -5.71 -18.17 3.36
N ASP A 40 -6.61 -19.07 2.96
CA ASP A 40 -6.48 -19.82 1.72
C ASP A 40 -6.88 -18.98 0.48
N ALA A 41 -6.72 -19.57 -0.71
CA ALA A 41 -7.05 -18.92 -1.97
C ALA A 41 -8.56 -18.57 -2.13
N ASP A 42 -9.43 -19.24 -1.37
CA ASP A 42 -10.86 -18.99 -1.35
C ASP A 42 -11.26 -17.92 -0.30
N GLY A 43 -10.29 -17.31 0.37
CA GLY A 43 -10.52 -16.32 1.43
C GLY A 43 -11.01 -16.92 2.74
N LYS A 44 -10.70 -18.21 2.99
CA LYS A 44 -11.13 -18.90 4.21
C LYS A 44 -9.99 -19.11 5.18
N SER A 45 -10.34 -19.17 6.46
CA SER A 45 -9.42 -19.56 7.52
C SER A 45 -8.95 -21.01 7.33
N TRP A 46 -7.64 -21.23 7.33
CA TRP A 46 -7.02 -22.55 7.22
C TRP A 46 -7.47 -23.51 8.34
N ARG A 47 -7.95 -22.98 9.45
CA ARG A 47 -8.28 -23.71 10.66
C ARG A 47 -9.77 -23.97 10.81
N SER A 48 -10.59 -22.92 10.77
CA SER A 48 -12.04 -23.04 10.95
C SER A 48 -12.82 -23.28 9.67
N GLY A 49 -12.22 -22.97 8.50
CA GLY A 49 -12.90 -22.96 7.21
C GLY A 49 -13.88 -21.80 7.01
N ALA A 50 -13.99 -20.89 7.99
CA ALA A 50 -14.84 -19.72 7.88
C ALA A 50 -14.32 -18.72 6.84
N LEU A 51 -15.21 -17.98 6.19
CA LEU A 51 -14.83 -16.81 5.41
C LEU A 51 -14.20 -15.77 6.36
N VAL A 52 -13.01 -15.30 5.98
CA VAL A 52 -12.26 -14.32 6.75
C VAL A 52 -12.88 -12.94 6.57
N GLU A 53 -13.01 -12.20 7.66
CA GLU A 53 -13.48 -10.83 7.66
C GLU A 53 -12.31 -9.86 7.83
N GLN A 54 -12.39 -8.70 7.15
CA GLN A 54 -11.46 -7.60 7.42
C GLN A 54 -12.02 -6.75 8.57
N ARG A 55 -11.24 -6.63 9.67
CA ARG A 55 -11.63 -5.83 10.84
C ARG A 55 -10.56 -4.82 11.22
N GLN A 56 -10.98 -3.64 11.63
CA GLN A 56 -10.10 -2.64 12.24
C GLN A 56 -9.93 -2.94 13.73
N LEU A 57 -8.73 -3.38 14.09
CA LEU A 57 -8.41 -3.69 15.50
C LEU A 57 -7.15 -2.92 15.93
N ASN A 58 -7.10 -2.60 17.23
CA ASN A 58 -5.90 -2.05 17.84
C ASN A 58 -4.93 -3.18 18.17
N GLN A 59 -3.89 -3.33 17.35
CA GLN A 59 -2.93 -4.43 17.38
C GLN A 59 -1.51 -3.97 17.72
N TRP A 60 -0.69 -4.90 18.17
CA TRP A 60 0.74 -4.72 18.35
C TRP A 60 1.47 -4.82 17.02
N PHE A 61 2.40 -3.90 16.83
CA PHE A 61 3.29 -3.85 15.69
C PHE A 61 4.74 -3.76 16.16
N LEU A 62 5.65 -4.34 15.38
CA LEU A 62 7.08 -4.15 15.53
C LEU A 62 7.56 -3.16 14.46
N GLN A 63 8.38 -2.20 14.86
CA GLN A 63 8.95 -1.20 13.95
C GLN A 63 10.15 -1.79 13.19
N ILE A 64 9.88 -2.78 12.34
CA ILE A 64 10.92 -3.53 11.61
C ILE A 64 11.75 -2.66 10.68
N THR A 65 11.23 -1.53 10.22
CA THR A 65 11.93 -0.57 9.33
C THR A 65 12.89 0.36 10.06
N ALA A 66 12.89 0.38 11.41
CA ALA A 66 13.75 1.26 12.19
C ALA A 66 15.26 1.03 11.92
N TYR A 67 15.62 -0.18 11.55
CA TYR A 67 17.00 -0.58 11.26
C TYR A 67 17.28 -0.79 9.77
N ALA A 68 16.34 -0.51 8.87
CA ALA A 68 16.47 -0.81 7.45
C ALA A 68 17.75 -0.20 6.83
N GLU A 69 18.01 1.07 7.09
CA GLU A 69 19.21 1.77 6.59
C GLU A 69 20.51 1.20 7.20
N THR A 70 20.51 0.91 8.50
CA THR A 70 21.65 0.30 9.18
C THR A 70 21.93 -1.09 8.63
N LEU A 71 20.89 -1.92 8.48
CA LEU A 71 21.02 -3.27 7.92
C LEU A 71 21.56 -3.25 6.49
N LEU A 72 21.09 -2.33 5.66
CA LEU A 72 21.59 -2.16 4.29
C LEU A 72 23.07 -1.81 4.28
N LYS A 73 23.48 -0.82 5.08
CA LYS A 73 24.89 -0.39 5.21
C LYS A 73 25.79 -1.48 5.75
N ASP A 74 25.32 -2.25 6.73
CA ASP A 74 26.11 -3.29 7.39
C ASP A 74 26.34 -4.53 6.50
N LEU A 75 25.59 -4.68 5.38
CA LEU A 75 25.86 -5.71 4.37
C LEU A 75 27.29 -5.60 3.81
N ASP A 76 27.85 -4.40 3.75
CA ASP A 76 29.22 -4.18 3.25
C ASP A 76 30.28 -4.77 4.19
N GLN A 77 29.94 -4.91 5.49
CA GLN A 77 30.83 -5.48 6.51
C GLN A 77 30.79 -7.01 6.52
N LEU A 78 29.77 -7.62 5.90
CA LEU A 78 29.60 -9.07 5.86
C LEU A 78 30.44 -9.72 4.76
N THR A 79 31.76 -9.49 4.80
CA THR A 79 32.69 -9.95 3.75
C THR A 79 32.77 -11.48 3.62
N GLY A 80 32.41 -12.23 4.67
CA GLY A 80 32.35 -13.69 4.65
C GLY A 80 31.04 -14.25 4.03
N TRP A 81 30.08 -13.40 3.69
CA TRP A 81 28.85 -13.85 3.04
C TRP A 81 29.00 -13.90 1.52
N PRO A 82 28.39 -14.91 0.85
CA PRO A 82 28.35 -14.93 -0.60
C PRO A 82 27.71 -13.66 -1.16
N GLU A 83 28.27 -13.13 -2.24
CA GLU A 83 27.78 -11.90 -2.88
C GLU A 83 26.28 -12.00 -3.27
N ARG A 84 25.88 -13.17 -3.80
CA ARG A 84 24.47 -13.45 -4.14
C ARG A 84 23.55 -13.23 -2.94
N VAL A 85 23.94 -13.66 -1.74
CA VAL A 85 23.13 -13.53 -0.52
C VAL A 85 23.05 -12.05 -0.12
N ARG A 86 24.15 -11.32 -0.15
CA ARG A 86 24.16 -9.87 0.15
C ARG A 86 23.26 -9.10 -0.82
N THR A 87 23.35 -9.40 -2.12
CA THR A 87 22.48 -8.80 -3.14
C THR A 87 21.00 -9.11 -2.87
N MET A 88 20.66 -10.37 -2.54
CA MET A 88 19.28 -10.71 -2.18
C MET A 88 18.77 -9.94 -0.97
N GLN A 89 19.60 -9.77 0.06
CA GLN A 89 19.24 -9.00 1.26
C GLN A 89 19.06 -7.50 0.92
N ALA A 90 19.96 -6.92 0.14
CA ALA A 90 19.84 -5.53 -0.29
C ALA A 90 18.55 -5.29 -1.09
N ASN A 91 18.21 -6.18 -2.03
CA ASN A 91 16.98 -6.11 -2.80
C ASN A 91 15.73 -6.32 -1.94
N TRP A 92 15.80 -7.17 -0.92
CA TRP A 92 14.72 -7.36 0.04
C TRP A 92 14.46 -6.12 0.90
N ILE A 93 15.50 -5.47 1.38
CA ILE A 93 15.39 -4.20 2.13
C ILE A 93 14.80 -3.12 1.20
N GLY A 94 15.20 -3.10 -0.07
CA GLY A 94 14.55 -2.35 -1.13
C GLY A 94 14.56 -0.84 -0.93
N ARG A 95 15.74 -0.23 -0.64
CA ARG A 95 15.85 1.22 -0.58
C ARG A 95 15.42 1.83 -1.91
N SER A 96 14.47 2.76 -1.83
CA SER A 96 13.91 3.46 -2.98
C SER A 96 14.05 4.98 -2.76
N GLU A 97 14.58 5.68 -3.75
CA GLU A 97 14.68 7.14 -3.75
C GLU A 97 13.74 7.71 -4.81
N GLY A 98 13.02 8.74 -4.45
CA GLY A 98 12.03 9.35 -5.34
C GLY A 98 11.65 10.76 -4.90
N ALA A 99 10.65 11.30 -5.58
CA ALA A 99 10.10 12.61 -5.30
C ALA A 99 8.62 12.52 -4.96
N GLU A 100 8.17 13.35 -4.04
CA GLU A 100 6.76 13.63 -3.83
C GLU A 100 6.33 14.77 -4.74
N ILE A 101 5.25 14.54 -5.49
CA ILE A 101 4.69 15.53 -6.42
C ILE A 101 3.25 15.80 -6.00
N THR A 102 2.93 17.07 -5.80
CA THR A 102 1.60 17.50 -5.37
C THR A 102 0.78 18.00 -6.56
N PHE A 103 -0.37 17.39 -6.75
CA PHE A 103 -1.37 17.77 -7.75
C PHE A 103 -2.52 18.50 -7.06
N ALA A 104 -2.90 19.68 -7.55
CA ALA A 104 -4.09 20.38 -7.11
C ALA A 104 -5.35 19.72 -7.70
N VAL A 105 -6.43 19.63 -6.93
CA VAL A 105 -7.73 19.16 -7.44
C VAL A 105 -8.40 20.30 -8.22
N SER A 106 -8.87 20.04 -9.45
CA SER A 106 -9.35 21.09 -10.37
C SER A 106 -10.52 21.89 -9.80
N ASP A 107 -11.44 21.26 -9.11
CA ASP A 107 -12.66 21.88 -8.58
C ASP A 107 -12.53 22.35 -7.10
N SER A 108 -11.35 22.23 -6.50
CA SER A 108 -11.10 22.58 -5.11
C SER A 108 -9.68 23.09 -4.92
N ALA A 109 -9.54 24.40 -4.80
CA ALA A 109 -8.23 25.04 -4.61
C ALA A 109 -7.51 24.66 -3.31
N GLU A 110 -8.24 24.10 -2.33
CA GLU A 110 -7.69 23.71 -1.02
C GLU A 110 -7.29 22.24 -0.95
N GLN A 111 -7.77 21.40 -1.88
CA GLN A 111 -7.49 19.96 -1.87
C GLN A 111 -6.34 19.62 -2.82
N THR A 112 -5.42 18.84 -2.30
CA THR A 112 -4.27 18.37 -3.06
C THR A 112 -4.09 16.88 -2.90
N ILE A 113 -3.48 16.24 -3.90
CA ILE A 113 -3.08 14.85 -3.88
C ILE A 113 -1.58 14.80 -4.07
N THR A 114 -0.88 14.21 -3.11
CA THR A 114 0.56 13.98 -3.20
C THR A 114 0.82 12.56 -3.66
N VAL A 115 1.58 12.39 -4.75
CA VAL A 115 2.05 11.10 -5.24
C VAL A 115 3.54 10.94 -4.97
N PHE A 116 3.96 9.72 -4.63
CA PHE A 116 5.37 9.38 -4.60
C PHE A 116 5.75 8.69 -5.90
N THR A 117 6.86 9.11 -6.52
CA THR A 117 7.38 8.48 -7.73
C THR A 117 8.91 8.42 -7.73
N THR A 118 9.46 7.30 -8.22
CA THR A 118 10.90 7.17 -8.52
C THR A 118 11.25 7.71 -9.91
N ARG A 119 10.25 8.08 -10.72
CA ARG A 119 10.38 8.53 -12.10
C ARG A 119 9.73 9.90 -12.29
N SER A 120 10.20 10.89 -11.53
CA SER A 120 9.74 12.28 -11.65
C SER A 120 10.02 12.89 -13.04
N ASP A 121 10.99 12.35 -13.76
CA ASP A 121 11.32 12.68 -15.15
C ASP A 121 10.16 12.45 -16.14
N THR A 122 9.23 11.54 -15.80
CA THR A 122 8.08 11.19 -16.65
C THR A 122 6.83 12.04 -16.40
N LEU A 123 6.87 12.99 -15.47
CA LEU A 123 5.72 13.80 -15.06
C LEU A 123 5.02 14.52 -16.23
N ALA A 124 5.78 14.97 -17.22
CA ALA A 124 5.21 15.62 -18.41
C ALA A 124 4.25 14.70 -19.20
N GLY A 125 4.49 13.37 -19.15
CA GLY A 125 3.70 12.34 -19.82
C GLY A 125 2.61 11.72 -18.93
N ALA A 126 2.41 12.21 -17.72
CA ALA A 126 1.34 11.71 -16.85
C ALA A 126 -0.02 11.91 -17.52
N SER A 127 -0.80 10.84 -17.60
CA SER A 127 -2.10 10.81 -18.30
C SER A 127 -3.28 10.75 -17.33
N TYR A 128 -3.05 10.30 -16.10
CA TYR A 128 -4.04 10.23 -15.01
C TYR A 128 -3.34 10.10 -13.66
N VAL A 129 -4.09 10.28 -12.58
CA VAL A 129 -3.66 10.00 -11.21
C VAL A 129 -4.55 8.94 -10.62
N VAL A 130 -3.97 8.04 -9.81
CA VAL A 130 -4.67 6.89 -9.23
C VAL A 130 -4.52 6.91 -7.73
N LEU A 131 -5.62 6.75 -7.03
CA LEU A 131 -5.66 6.55 -5.57
C LEU A 131 -5.85 5.07 -5.23
N ALA A 132 -5.36 4.67 -4.09
CA ALA A 132 -5.78 3.42 -3.46
C ALA A 132 -7.30 3.48 -3.19
N PRO A 133 -8.06 2.38 -3.35
CA PRO A 133 -9.49 2.38 -3.07
C PRO A 133 -9.85 2.79 -1.63
N GLU A 134 -8.92 2.57 -0.70
CA GLU A 134 -9.05 2.91 0.73
C GLU A 134 -8.60 4.34 1.08
N HIS A 135 -8.10 5.10 0.11
CA HIS A 135 -7.56 6.43 0.35
C HIS A 135 -8.65 7.39 0.88
N PRO A 136 -8.38 8.20 1.94
CA PRO A 136 -9.39 9.04 2.59
C PRO A 136 -10.10 10.05 1.68
N LEU A 137 -9.42 10.52 0.64
CA LEU A 137 -9.98 11.48 -0.31
C LEU A 137 -10.97 10.85 -1.31
N VAL A 138 -11.04 9.53 -1.44
CA VAL A 138 -11.95 8.88 -2.40
C VAL A 138 -13.40 9.26 -2.13
N ASP A 139 -13.83 9.19 -0.87
CA ASP A 139 -15.22 9.51 -0.50
C ASP A 139 -15.56 11.00 -0.74
N GLN A 140 -14.58 11.88 -0.58
CA GLN A 140 -14.75 13.33 -0.73
C GLN A 140 -14.77 13.75 -2.20
N LEU A 141 -13.94 13.12 -3.03
CA LEU A 141 -13.72 13.50 -4.43
C LEU A 141 -14.59 12.72 -5.42
N THR A 142 -15.24 11.63 -4.98
CA THR A 142 -16.10 10.84 -5.87
C THR A 142 -17.37 11.61 -6.24
N GLN A 143 -17.54 11.87 -7.53
CA GLN A 143 -18.74 12.51 -8.06
C GLN A 143 -19.97 11.64 -7.87
N PRO A 144 -21.18 12.21 -7.68
CA PRO A 144 -22.41 11.45 -7.40
C PRO A 144 -22.70 10.33 -8.41
N GLU A 145 -22.42 10.56 -9.69
CA GLU A 145 -22.67 9.62 -10.78
C GLU A 145 -21.74 8.39 -10.70
N GLN A 146 -20.56 8.54 -10.07
CA GLN A 146 -19.55 7.49 -9.96
C GLN A 146 -19.66 6.69 -8.66
N ARG A 147 -20.41 7.15 -7.67
CA ARG A 147 -20.49 6.53 -6.34
C ARG A 147 -20.78 5.05 -6.37
N ARG A 148 -21.81 4.64 -7.13
CA ARG A 148 -22.20 3.24 -7.22
C ARG A 148 -21.08 2.35 -7.79
N ALA A 149 -20.39 2.84 -8.81
CA ALA A 149 -19.28 2.10 -9.43
C ALA A 149 -18.09 2.00 -8.47
N VAL A 150 -17.76 3.09 -7.77
CA VAL A 150 -16.69 3.14 -6.76
C VAL A 150 -16.99 2.21 -5.57
N GLU A 151 -18.21 2.22 -5.04
CA GLU A 151 -18.62 1.34 -3.93
C GLU A 151 -18.55 -0.14 -4.33
N SER A 152 -19.04 -0.49 -5.52
CA SER A 152 -18.95 -1.85 -6.04
C SER A 152 -17.50 -2.29 -6.21
N PHE A 153 -16.66 -1.42 -6.77
CA PHE A 153 -15.24 -1.70 -6.96
C PHE A 153 -14.49 -1.89 -5.63
N ARG A 154 -14.75 -1.02 -4.64
CA ARG A 154 -14.18 -1.13 -3.28
C ARG A 154 -14.58 -2.44 -2.61
N ALA A 155 -15.85 -2.85 -2.73
CA ALA A 155 -16.33 -4.12 -2.20
C ALA A 155 -15.65 -5.34 -2.85
N ASP A 156 -15.36 -5.28 -4.16
CA ASP A 156 -14.60 -6.32 -4.84
C ASP A 156 -13.14 -6.36 -4.38
N VAL A 157 -12.48 -5.19 -4.31
CA VAL A 157 -11.07 -5.09 -3.94
C VAL A 157 -10.84 -5.47 -2.48
N SER A 158 -11.78 -5.18 -1.58
CA SER A 158 -11.67 -5.53 -0.16
C SER A 158 -11.56 -7.03 0.12
N ARG A 159 -11.90 -7.87 -0.86
CA ARG A 159 -11.79 -9.34 -0.77
C ARG A 159 -10.40 -9.85 -1.18
N LEU A 160 -9.56 -8.98 -1.72
CA LEU A 160 -8.24 -9.32 -2.24
C LEU A 160 -7.15 -8.99 -1.23
N SER A 161 -6.19 -9.89 -1.11
CA SER A 161 -4.97 -9.63 -0.36
C SER A 161 -4.07 -8.61 -1.09
N ALA A 162 -3.18 -7.94 -0.35
CA ALA A 162 -2.20 -7.04 -0.94
C ALA A 162 -1.28 -7.75 -1.96
N ILE A 163 -0.95 -9.03 -1.72
CA ILE A 163 -0.15 -9.85 -2.63
C ILE A 163 -0.88 -10.08 -3.96
N GLU A 164 -2.16 -10.43 -3.91
CA GLU A 164 -2.98 -10.62 -5.12
C GLU A 164 -3.13 -9.30 -5.90
N ARG A 165 -3.29 -8.17 -5.19
CA ARG A 165 -3.42 -6.85 -5.81
C ARG A 165 -2.16 -6.43 -6.57
N THR A 166 -0.97 -6.79 -6.08
CA THR A 166 0.31 -6.43 -6.67
C THR A 166 0.88 -7.49 -7.61
N SER A 167 0.25 -8.66 -7.74
CA SER A 167 0.69 -9.73 -8.66
C SER A 167 0.74 -9.22 -10.10
N GLU A 168 1.82 -9.52 -10.82
CA GLU A 168 2.01 -9.15 -12.24
C GLU A 168 1.08 -9.93 -13.18
N ASP A 169 0.73 -11.16 -12.83
CA ASP A 169 -0.10 -12.05 -13.65
C ASP A 169 -1.58 -11.65 -13.69
N ARG A 170 -1.99 -10.73 -12.82
CA ARG A 170 -3.39 -10.33 -12.71
C ARG A 170 -3.68 -9.08 -13.54
N PRO A 171 -4.75 -9.07 -14.37
CA PRO A 171 -5.22 -7.87 -15.03
C PRO A 171 -5.52 -6.76 -14.02
N LYS A 172 -4.94 -5.58 -14.21
CA LYS A 172 -5.19 -4.42 -13.37
C LYS A 172 -6.56 -3.84 -13.70
N ARG A 173 -7.28 -3.42 -12.66
CA ARG A 173 -8.62 -2.84 -12.79
C ARG A 173 -8.67 -1.51 -12.07
N GLY A 174 -9.42 -0.59 -12.64
CA GLY A 174 -9.65 0.72 -12.04
C GLY A 174 -11.01 1.29 -12.41
N VAL A 175 -11.44 2.29 -11.65
CA VAL A 175 -12.69 3.02 -11.85
C VAL A 175 -12.40 4.52 -11.72
N ALA A 176 -12.90 5.32 -12.67
CA ALA A 176 -12.83 6.78 -12.58
C ALA A 176 -13.77 7.28 -11.46
N ILE A 177 -13.31 8.24 -10.68
CA ILE A 177 -14.11 8.83 -9.60
C ILE A 177 -14.81 10.13 -10.01
N GLY A 178 -14.56 10.60 -11.24
CA GLY A 178 -15.19 11.79 -11.83
C GLY A 178 -14.45 13.10 -11.54
N ALA A 179 -13.58 13.15 -10.54
CA ALA A 179 -12.75 14.30 -10.24
C ALA A 179 -11.52 14.39 -11.19
N ARG A 180 -10.90 15.56 -11.21
CA ARG A 180 -9.68 15.85 -11.99
C ARG A 180 -8.65 16.52 -11.14
N VAL A 181 -7.39 16.39 -11.53
CA VAL A 181 -6.24 17.06 -10.91
C VAL A 181 -5.44 17.80 -11.98
N ILE A 182 -4.68 18.81 -11.54
CA ILE A 182 -3.85 19.63 -12.42
C ILE A 182 -2.41 19.15 -12.34
N ASN A 183 -1.82 18.80 -13.48
CA ASN A 183 -0.40 18.48 -13.56
C ASN A 183 0.43 19.75 -13.28
N PRO A 184 1.24 19.75 -12.20
CA PRO A 184 1.96 20.94 -11.77
C PRO A 184 3.04 21.41 -12.77
N LEU A 185 3.46 20.55 -13.69
CA LEU A 185 4.50 20.88 -14.65
C LEU A 185 3.96 21.62 -15.88
N ASN A 186 2.82 21.18 -16.42
CA ASN A 186 2.30 21.67 -17.70
C ASN A 186 0.87 22.22 -17.65
N GLY A 187 0.22 22.19 -16.48
CA GLY A 187 -1.14 22.69 -16.27
C GLY A 187 -2.25 21.81 -16.87
N ALA A 188 -1.92 20.62 -17.40
CA ALA A 188 -2.91 19.73 -17.98
C ALA A 188 -3.84 19.16 -16.89
N GLU A 189 -5.14 19.11 -17.20
CA GLU A 189 -6.12 18.43 -16.36
C GLU A 189 -6.09 16.92 -16.59
N LEU A 190 -5.84 16.17 -15.53
CA LEU A 190 -5.76 14.71 -15.54
C LEU A 190 -6.94 14.09 -14.81
N PRO A 191 -7.57 13.03 -15.34
CA PRO A 191 -8.63 12.32 -14.63
C PRO A 191 -8.07 11.59 -13.40
N LEU A 192 -8.92 11.51 -12.36
CA LEU A 192 -8.60 10.81 -11.12
C LEU A 192 -9.34 9.47 -11.07
N TRP A 193 -8.58 8.42 -10.75
CA TRP A 193 -9.04 7.04 -10.71
C TRP A 193 -8.78 6.42 -9.34
N ILE A 194 -9.44 5.31 -9.06
CA ILE A 194 -9.02 4.31 -8.07
C ILE A 194 -8.65 3.03 -8.80
N ALA A 195 -7.63 2.31 -8.33
CA ALA A 195 -7.24 1.03 -8.92
C ALA A 195 -6.80 0.02 -7.87
N ASP A 196 -6.97 -1.26 -8.20
CA ASP A 196 -6.71 -2.36 -7.28
C ASP A 196 -5.22 -2.58 -6.99
N TYR A 197 -4.31 -2.15 -7.86
CA TYR A 197 -2.86 -2.31 -7.67
C TYR A 197 -2.20 -1.22 -6.80
N VAL A 198 -2.91 -0.14 -6.47
CA VAL A 198 -2.40 0.92 -5.57
C VAL A 198 -2.76 0.58 -4.14
N LEU A 199 -1.75 0.52 -3.27
CA LEU A 199 -1.90 0.20 -1.85
C LEU A 199 -1.89 1.46 -1.00
N ALA A 200 -2.81 1.58 -0.06
CA ALA A 200 -2.91 2.75 0.82
C ALA A 200 -1.72 2.87 1.80
N ASP A 201 -1.10 1.75 2.14
CA ASP A 201 0.03 1.68 3.09
C ASP A 201 1.40 1.83 2.40
N TYR A 202 1.44 2.00 1.07
CA TYR A 202 2.68 2.18 0.32
C TYR A 202 2.80 3.60 -0.22
N GLY A 203 3.89 4.28 0.12
CA GLY A 203 4.10 5.68 -0.22
C GLY A 203 2.99 6.57 0.32
N THR A 204 2.36 7.35 -0.57
CA THR A 204 1.25 8.25 -0.24
C THR A 204 -0.13 7.62 -0.46
N GLY A 205 -0.20 6.37 -0.90
CA GLY A 205 -1.46 5.75 -1.35
C GLY A 205 -1.99 6.32 -2.67
N ALA A 206 -1.15 7.06 -3.39
CA ALA A 206 -1.46 7.67 -4.68
C ALA A 206 -0.27 7.54 -5.64
N VAL A 207 -0.56 7.33 -6.91
CA VAL A 207 0.45 7.23 -7.99
C VAL A 207 0.01 8.02 -9.21
N MET A 208 0.95 8.51 -10.01
CA MET A 208 0.66 9.04 -11.34
C MET A 208 0.75 7.92 -12.37
N GLY A 209 -0.20 7.84 -13.29
CA GLY A 209 -0.20 6.92 -14.41
C GLY A 209 0.54 7.50 -15.62
N VAL A 210 1.52 6.76 -16.12
CA VAL A 210 2.32 7.14 -17.29
C VAL A 210 2.43 5.95 -18.26
N PRO A 211 1.37 5.63 -19.01
CA PRO A 211 1.29 4.42 -19.86
C PRO A 211 2.43 4.25 -20.86
N ALA A 212 3.07 5.35 -21.26
CA ALA A 212 4.22 5.31 -22.16
C ALA A 212 5.50 4.74 -21.51
N HIS A 213 5.56 4.65 -20.18
CA HIS A 213 6.74 4.28 -19.40
C HIS A 213 6.52 3.18 -18.37
N ASP A 214 5.27 2.83 -18.07
CA ASP A 214 4.91 1.77 -17.13
C ASP A 214 3.84 0.86 -17.75
N GLN A 215 4.15 -0.43 -17.86
CA GLN A 215 3.22 -1.43 -18.43
C GLN A 215 2.02 -1.73 -17.53
N ARG A 216 2.08 -1.33 -16.26
CA ARG A 216 0.96 -1.50 -15.32
C ARG A 216 -0.15 -0.48 -15.52
N ASP A 217 0.20 0.65 -16.12
CA ASP A 217 -0.68 1.79 -16.41
C ASP A 217 -1.42 1.60 -17.76
#